data_316a2207930b7d3e9dd3878d41dccbf5
#
_entry.id   316a2207930b7d3e9dd3878d41dccbf5
#
_cell.length_a   1.000
_cell.length_b   1.000
_cell.length_c   1.000
_cell.angle_alpha   90.00
_cell.angle_beta   90.00
_cell.angle_gamma   90.00
#
_symmetry.space_group_name_H-M   'P 1'
#
loop_
_entity.id
_entity.type
_entity.pdbx_description
1 polymer ?
#
loop_
_entity_poly.entity_id
_entity_poly.type
_entity_poly.pdbx_seq_one_letter_code
_entity_poly.pdbx_strand_id
1 'polypeptide(L)' 'MTIEQFIRVKENLEVDLLNLIDAKVMEFQKQTGVLVQAIEVVPYSYPKRLDGPMVSDVNVLPALQPYLAQEGEVND' A
#
# COMPACT_ATOMS: atom_id res chain seq x y z
N MET A 1 -2.88 1.61 -29.50
CA MET A 1 -3.28 2.52 -28.41
C MET A 1 -2.59 3.86 -28.60
N THR A 2 -3.35 4.92 -28.51
CA THR A 2 -2.77 6.25 -28.60
C THR A 2 -2.19 6.65 -27.25
N ILE A 3 -1.40 7.73 -27.26
CA ILE A 3 -0.83 8.24 -26.03
C ILE A 3 -1.93 8.71 -25.07
N GLU A 4 -2.98 9.31 -25.62
CA GLU A 4 -4.10 9.77 -24.82
C GLU A 4 -4.84 8.62 -24.17
N GLN A 5 -5.03 7.54 -24.91
CA GLN A 5 -5.65 6.34 -24.37
C GLN A 5 -4.77 5.73 -23.27
N PHE A 6 -3.48 5.71 -23.49
CA PHE A 6 -2.55 5.19 -22.49
C PHE A 6 -2.64 5.98 -21.18
N ILE A 7 -2.63 7.30 -21.28
CA ILE A 7 -2.70 8.15 -20.11
C ILE A 7 -4.00 7.91 -19.34
N ARG A 8 -5.09 7.76 -20.07
CA ARG A 8 -6.38 7.53 -19.42
C ARG A 8 -6.42 6.20 -18.68
N VAL A 9 -5.91 5.16 -19.33
CA VAL A 9 -5.87 3.85 -18.69
C VAL A 9 -4.97 3.86 -17.46
N LYS A 10 -3.84 4.55 -17.56
CA LYS A 10 -2.93 4.69 -16.43
C LYS A 10 -3.61 5.42 -15.26
N GLU A 11 -4.30 6.50 -15.54
CA GLU A 11 -4.99 7.25 -14.51
C GLU A 11 -6.11 6.44 -13.87
N ASN A 12 -6.82 5.66 -14.66
CA ASN A 12 -7.85 4.77 -14.12
C ASN A 12 -7.25 3.75 -13.18
N LEU A 13 -6.09 3.21 -13.51
CA LEU A 13 -5.39 2.29 -12.63
C LEU A 13 -5.02 2.97 -11.32
N GLU A 14 -4.53 4.19 -11.41
CA GLU A 14 -4.14 4.92 -10.21
C GLU A 14 -5.33 5.16 -9.29
N VAL A 15 -6.47 5.51 -9.85
CA VAL A 15 -7.68 5.72 -9.07
C VAL A 15 -8.17 4.41 -8.44
N ASP A 16 -8.15 3.33 -9.20
CA ASP A 16 -8.56 2.04 -8.68
C ASP A 16 -7.67 1.58 -7.54
N LEU A 17 -6.37 1.78 -7.68
CA LEU A 17 -5.44 1.42 -6.63
C LEU A 17 -5.63 2.30 -5.40
N LEU A 18 -5.85 3.59 -5.62
CA LEU A 18 -6.11 4.50 -4.51
C LEU A 18 -7.31 4.03 -3.69
N ASN A 19 -8.40 3.72 -4.37
CA ASN A 19 -9.62 3.29 -3.69
C ASN A 19 -9.43 1.96 -2.97
N LEU A 20 -8.72 1.03 -3.59
CA LEU A 20 -8.47 -0.27 -2.99
C LEU A 20 -7.58 -0.15 -1.75
N ILE A 21 -6.51 0.60 -1.89
CA ILE A 21 -5.57 0.79 -0.79
C ILE A 21 -6.27 1.50 0.37
N ASP A 22 -7.03 2.54 0.05
CA ASP A 22 -7.73 3.30 1.08
C ASP A 22 -8.70 2.41 1.87
N ALA A 23 -9.47 1.59 1.17
CA ALA A 23 -10.42 0.70 1.81
C ALA A 23 -9.73 -0.32 2.72
N LYS A 24 -8.63 -0.90 2.23
CA LYS A 24 -7.90 -1.89 2.99
C LYS A 24 -7.18 -1.29 4.18
N VAL A 25 -6.63 -0.10 4.00
CA VAL A 25 -5.97 0.60 5.09
C VAL A 25 -6.96 0.97 6.18
N MET A 26 -8.13 1.46 5.81
CA MET A 26 -9.15 1.78 6.79
C MET A 26 -9.57 0.57 7.60
N GLU A 27 -9.71 -0.57 6.93
CA GLU A 27 -10.05 -1.81 7.60
C GLU A 27 -8.99 -2.21 8.61
N PHE A 28 -7.72 -2.13 8.20
CA PHE A 28 -6.60 -2.44 9.07
C PHE A 28 -6.55 -1.50 10.28
N GLN A 29 -6.74 -0.22 10.04
CA GLN A 29 -6.69 0.77 11.10
C GLN A 29 -7.80 0.57 12.12
N LYS A 30 -8.98 0.16 11.66
CA LYS A 30 -10.08 -0.14 12.56
C LYS A 30 -9.82 -1.37 13.40
N GLN A 31 -9.21 -2.39 12.81
CA GLN A 31 -8.94 -3.62 13.50
C GLN A 31 -7.83 -3.49 14.54
N THR A 32 -6.83 -2.69 14.23
CA THR A 32 -5.63 -2.61 15.06
C THR A 32 -5.57 -1.36 15.93
N GLY A 33 -6.28 -0.32 15.54
CA GLY A 33 -6.14 0.97 16.21
C GLY A 33 -4.86 1.70 15.87
N VAL A 34 -4.11 1.21 14.87
CA VAL A 34 -2.84 1.78 14.48
C VAL A 34 -2.96 2.44 13.12
N LEU A 35 -2.48 3.67 13.01
CA LEU A 35 -2.51 4.40 11.76
C LEU A 35 -1.40 3.92 10.84
N VAL A 36 -1.70 3.90 9.55
CA VAL A 36 -0.71 3.56 8.53
C VAL A 36 -0.06 4.84 8.04
N GLN A 37 1.26 4.89 8.14
CA GLN A 37 2.02 6.06 7.75
C GLN A 37 2.36 6.04 6.27
N ALA A 38 2.71 4.88 5.74
CA ALA A 38 3.09 4.76 4.35
C ALA A 38 2.94 3.32 3.89
N ILE A 39 2.87 3.15 2.58
CA ILE A 39 2.81 1.84 1.95
C ILE A 39 3.86 1.80 0.86
N GLU A 40 4.67 0.76 0.85
CA GLU A 40 5.70 0.57 -0.13
C GLU A 40 5.38 -0.63 -0.99
N VAL A 41 5.39 -0.44 -2.30
CA VAL A 41 5.15 -1.51 -3.25
C VAL A 41 6.47 -1.89 -3.88
N VAL A 42 6.83 -3.17 -3.77
CA VAL A 42 8.11 -3.66 -4.28
C VAL A 42 7.86 -4.48 -5.54
N PRO A 43 8.39 -4.05 -6.68
CA PRO A 43 8.20 -4.80 -7.92
C PRO A 43 9.16 -5.98 -8.01
N TYR A 44 8.83 -6.94 -8.86
CA TYR A 44 9.75 -8.02 -9.18
C TYR A 44 10.97 -7.46 -9.87
N SER A 45 12.14 -7.98 -9.49
CA SER A 45 13.40 -7.55 -10.12
C SER A 45 13.66 -8.26 -11.42
N TYR A 46 13.00 -9.37 -11.70
CA TYR A 46 13.26 -10.19 -12.88
C TYR A 46 12.31 -9.94 -14.00
N PRO A 47 12.65 -10.44 -15.21
CA PRO A 47 11.93 -10.01 -16.41
C PRO A 47 10.46 -10.09 -16.23
N LYS A 48 9.84 -8.98 -16.50
CA LYS A 48 8.41 -8.86 -16.32
C LYS A 48 7.73 -9.28 -17.59
N ARG A 49 6.62 -9.95 -17.42
CA ARG A 49 5.80 -10.40 -18.52
C ARG A 49 4.50 -9.65 -18.46
N LEU A 50 3.90 -9.43 -19.63
CA LEU A 50 2.65 -8.68 -19.67
C LEU A 50 1.53 -9.40 -18.92
N ASP A 51 1.60 -10.72 -18.88
CA ASP A 51 0.57 -11.52 -18.22
C ASP A 51 1.01 -12.06 -16.87
N GLY A 52 2.18 -11.64 -16.39
CA GLY A 52 2.71 -12.12 -15.13
C GLY A 52 2.59 -11.11 -14.01
N PRO A 53 2.81 -11.54 -12.79
CA PRO A 53 2.76 -10.62 -11.66
C PRO A 53 3.91 -9.63 -11.72
N MET A 54 3.63 -8.42 -11.28
CA MET A 54 4.63 -7.37 -11.25
C MET A 54 5.08 -7.06 -9.82
N VAL A 55 4.22 -7.30 -8.85
CA VAL A 55 4.49 -6.94 -7.46
C VAL A 55 4.98 -8.16 -6.72
N SER A 56 6.19 -8.07 -6.13
CA SER A 56 6.75 -9.16 -5.35
C SER A 56 6.40 -9.03 -3.87
N ASP A 57 6.19 -7.82 -3.40
CA ASP A 57 5.92 -7.60 -1.98
C ASP A 57 5.26 -6.25 -1.77
N VAL A 58 4.58 -6.13 -0.65
CA VAL A 58 3.99 -4.86 -0.22
C VAL A 58 4.30 -4.71 1.25
N ASN A 59 4.92 -3.60 1.59
CA ASN A 59 5.27 -3.31 2.97
C ASN A 59 4.41 -2.19 3.51
N VAL A 60 3.89 -2.39 4.70
CA VAL A 60 3.07 -1.40 5.38
C VAL A 60 3.91 -0.80 6.50
N LEU A 61 4.02 0.52 6.49
CA LEU A 61 4.78 1.25 7.50
C LEU A 61 3.81 1.91 8.47
N PRO A 62 3.55 1.30 9.60
CA PRO A 62 2.62 1.87 10.55
C PRO A 62 3.26 2.99 11.37
N ALA A 63 2.43 3.89 11.86
CA ALA A 63 2.88 4.96 12.74
C ALA A 63 2.88 4.43 14.18
N LEU A 64 3.83 3.58 14.48
CA LEU A 64 3.87 2.86 15.73
C LEU A 64 4.64 3.56 16.84
N GLN A 65 5.41 4.56 16.50
CA GLN A 65 6.34 5.11 17.47
C GLN A 65 5.67 5.61 18.75
N PRO A 66 4.63 6.42 18.69
CA PRO A 66 3.95 6.80 19.93
C PRO A 66 3.26 5.63 20.60
N TYR A 67 2.75 4.70 19.79
CA TYR A 67 2.07 3.52 20.29
C TYR A 67 3.02 2.58 21.00
N LEU A 68 4.18 2.34 20.41
CA LEU A 68 5.19 1.48 21.00
C LEU A 68 5.75 2.06 22.28
N ALA A 69 5.94 3.36 22.33
CA ALA A 69 6.42 4.01 23.53
C ALA A 69 5.44 3.81 24.68
N GLN A 70 4.17 3.97 24.37
CA GLN A 70 3.11 3.79 25.35
C GLN A 70 3.04 2.35 25.83
N GLU A 71 3.13 1.43 24.90
CA GLU A 71 3.09 0.02 25.20
C GLU A 71 4.30 -0.43 26.01
N GLY A 72 5.44 0.11 25.66
CA GLY A 72 6.65 -0.19 26.39
C GLY A 72 6.54 0.23 27.86
N GLU A 73 5.93 1.35 28.09
CA GLU A 73 5.72 1.81 29.45
C GLU A 73 4.78 0.89 30.22
N VAL A 74 3.75 0.44 29.56
CA VAL A 74 2.78 -0.44 30.21
C VAL A 74 3.38 -1.80 30.53
N ASN A 75 4.19 -2.29 29.63
CA ASN A 75 4.77 -3.62 29.79
C ASN A 75 5.93 -3.67 30.74
N ASP A 76 6.49 -2.56 31.01
CA ASP A 76 7.59 -2.48 31.95
C ASP A 76 7.09 -2.45 33.37
#